data_33ccdd7873f69ff650411e854838bf03
#
_entry.id   33ccdd7873f69ff650411e854838bf03
#
_cell.length_a   1.000
_cell.length_b   1.000
_cell.length_c   1.000
_cell.angle_alpha   90.00
_cell.angle_beta   90.00
_cell.angle_gamma   90.00
#
_symmetry.space_group_name_H-M   'P 1'
#
loop_
_entity.id
_entity.type
_entity.pdbx_description
1 polymer ?
#
loop_
_entity_poly.entity_id
_entity_poly.type
_entity_poly.pdbx_seq_one_letter_code
_entity_poly.pdbx_strand_id
1 'polypeptide(L)'
;MKARYYTSIFTLVFLIALTLPAWACTTTIVGKSASADGSVLVSHSEDGLSDPSVVYVPAKDHPEGSLRPVFYSTVALDYKPQWGASETHRLNTKDRGPTYDVKGIPASIPLGYIPQVSHTYAYFDGNYGIMNEHQLSIGECTDKAKVHPEPEPGKRIFYSSELSRVALERC
;
A
#
# COMPACT_ATOMS: atom_id res chain seq x y z
N MET A 1 31.82 -18.76 -41.57
CA MET A 1 31.39 -17.38 -41.27
C MET A 1 29.91 -17.24 -40.91
N LYS A 2 28.98 -17.77 -41.67
CA LYS A 2 27.53 -17.64 -41.43
C LYS A 2 27.08 -18.18 -40.05
N ALA A 3 27.56 -19.35 -39.60
CA ALA A 3 27.18 -19.91 -38.30
C ALA A 3 27.55 -19.00 -37.10
N ARG A 4 28.72 -18.39 -37.10
CA ARG A 4 29.16 -17.47 -36.06
C ARG A 4 28.27 -16.20 -36.00
N TYR A 5 27.78 -15.75 -37.14
CA TYR A 5 26.88 -14.61 -37.23
C TYR A 5 25.51 -14.90 -36.60
N TYR A 6 24.94 -16.08 -36.90
CA TYR A 6 23.68 -16.52 -36.30
C TYR A 6 23.81 -16.74 -34.79
N THR A 7 24.91 -17.30 -34.33
CA THR A 7 25.15 -17.44 -32.88
C THR A 7 25.22 -16.09 -32.19
N SER A 8 25.94 -15.13 -32.77
CA SER A 8 26.04 -13.78 -32.18
C SER A 8 24.68 -13.03 -32.14
N ILE A 9 23.89 -13.15 -33.21
CA ILE A 9 22.55 -12.56 -33.25
C ILE A 9 21.65 -13.21 -32.20
N PHE A 10 21.67 -14.54 -32.09
CA PHE A 10 20.87 -15.27 -31.11
C PHE A 10 21.27 -14.90 -29.68
N THR A 11 22.56 -14.80 -29.39
CA THR A 11 23.06 -14.35 -28.09
C THR A 11 22.61 -12.91 -27.75
N LEU A 12 22.67 -12.02 -28.74
CA LEU A 12 22.24 -10.63 -28.56
C LEU A 12 20.74 -10.54 -28.29
N VAL A 13 19.92 -11.24 -29.06
CA VAL A 13 18.45 -11.30 -28.86
C VAL A 13 18.12 -11.91 -27.49
N PHE A 14 18.82 -12.97 -27.10
CA PHE A 14 18.65 -13.60 -25.80
C PHE A 14 19.02 -12.66 -24.64
N LEU A 15 20.13 -11.92 -24.76
CA LEU A 15 20.54 -10.92 -23.78
C LEU A 15 19.52 -9.77 -23.68
N ILE A 16 18.98 -9.30 -24.81
CA ILE A 16 17.94 -8.27 -24.84
C ILE A 16 16.64 -8.81 -24.21
N ALA A 17 16.28 -10.06 -24.45
CA ALA A 17 15.09 -10.68 -23.84
C ALA A 17 15.20 -10.82 -22.30
N LEU A 18 16.43 -10.94 -21.77
CA LEU A 18 16.67 -10.98 -20.32
C LEU A 18 16.56 -9.60 -19.65
N THR A 19 16.56 -8.51 -20.42
CA THR A 19 16.44 -7.14 -19.87
C THR A 19 15.01 -6.62 -19.86
N LEU A 20 14.02 -7.47 -20.14
CA LEU A 20 12.61 -7.06 -19.98
C LEU A 20 12.38 -6.71 -18.51
N PRO A 21 11.90 -5.50 -18.23
CA PRO A 21 11.63 -5.12 -16.85
C PRO A 21 10.60 -6.07 -16.25
N ALA A 22 10.96 -6.75 -15.18
CA ALA A 22 10.00 -7.46 -14.36
C ALA A 22 9.20 -6.39 -13.60
N TRP A 23 8.00 -6.13 -14.04
CA TRP A 23 7.07 -5.23 -13.35
C TRP A 23 6.48 -6.00 -12.18
N ALA A 24 7.14 -5.93 -11.04
CA ALA A 24 6.68 -6.55 -9.81
C ALA A 24 7.28 -5.83 -8.61
N CYS A 25 6.42 -5.37 -7.70
CA CYS A 25 6.86 -4.87 -6.41
C CYS A 25 7.66 -5.96 -5.67
N THR A 26 8.62 -5.54 -4.87
CA THR A 26 9.46 -6.48 -4.11
C THR A 26 9.47 -6.09 -2.64
N THR A 27 9.11 -7.02 -1.77
CA THR A 27 9.30 -6.87 -0.33
C THR A 27 10.50 -7.69 0.11
N THR A 28 11.44 -7.06 0.79
CA THR A 28 12.61 -7.72 1.39
C THR A 28 12.51 -7.65 2.90
N ILE A 29 12.67 -8.79 3.56
CA ILE A 29 12.66 -8.92 5.01
C ILE A 29 13.99 -9.50 5.46
N VAL A 30 14.71 -8.77 6.34
CA VAL A 30 15.91 -9.25 7.02
C VAL A 30 15.54 -9.60 8.45
N GLY A 31 15.58 -10.89 8.77
CA GLY A 31 15.28 -11.38 10.12
C GLY A 31 16.42 -11.14 11.12
N LYS A 32 16.11 -11.26 12.41
CA LYS A 32 17.05 -11.00 13.52
C LYS A 32 18.40 -11.73 13.40
N SER A 33 18.40 -12.96 12.86
CA SER A 33 19.62 -13.75 12.71
C SER A 33 20.49 -13.35 11.52
N ALA A 34 19.97 -12.51 10.62
CA ALA A 34 20.66 -12.05 9.42
C ALA A 34 21.11 -10.59 9.51
N SER A 35 20.71 -9.86 10.55
CA SER A 35 21.13 -8.48 10.81
C SER A 35 22.32 -8.45 11.78
N ALA A 36 23.15 -7.41 11.69
CA ALA A 36 24.35 -7.27 12.51
C ALA A 36 24.05 -6.97 14.00
N ASP A 37 22.91 -6.34 14.27
CA ASP A 37 22.50 -5.88 15.60
C ASP A 37 21.25 -6.58 16.15
N GLY A 38 20.74 -7.60 15.43
CA GLY A 38 19.51 -8.32 15.81
C GLY A 38 18.23 -7.56 15.48
N SER A 39 18.29 -6.46 14.73
CA SER A 39 17.09 -5.78 14.23
C SER A 39 16.40 -6.55 13.12
N VAL A 40 15.12 -6.27 12.90
CA VAL A 40 14.38 -6.71 11.72
C VAL A 40 14.27 -5.53 10.77
N LEU A 41 14.66 -5.73 9.51
CA LEU A 41 14.55 -4.71 8.48
C LEU A 41 13.49 -5.15 7.45
N VAL A 42 12.61 -4.24 7.09
CA VAL A 42 11.62 -4.44 6.03
C VAL A 42 11.77 -3.33 5.01
N SER A 43 11.91 -3.68 3.76
CA SER A 43 11.85 -2.73 2.66
C SER A 43 10.87 -3.19 1.59
N HIS A 44 10.29 -2.24 0.90
CA HIS A 44 9.32 -2.47 -0.16
C HIS A 44 9.60 -1.53 -1.32
N SER A 45 9.64 -2.06 -2.54
CA SER A 45 9.69 -1.26 -3.76
C SER A 45 8.29 -1.11 -4.34
N GLU A 46 8.03 0.03 -4.95
CA GLU A 46 6.82 0.31 -5.72
C GLU A 46 7.21 0.52 -7.18
N ASP A 47 6.68 -0.31 -8.07
CA ASP A 47 7.02 -0.26 -9.50
C ASP A 47 6.06 0.65 -10.29
N GLY A 48 5.06 1.24 -9.63
CA GLY A 48 4.10 2.17 -10.18
C GLY A 48 4.42 3.64 -9.90
N LEU A 49 3.61 4.51 -10.47
CA LEU A 49 3.58 5.92 -10.07
C LEU A 49 2.82 6.04 -8.76
N SER A 50 3.47 6.58 -7.74
CA SER A 50 2.91 6.65 -6.39
C SER A 50 3.27 7.97 -5.70
N ASP A 51 2.52 8.33 -4.67
CA ASP A 51 2.88 9.43 -3.77
C ASP A 51 3.91 8.92 -2.74
N PRO A 52 5.17 9.38 -2.79
CA PRO A 52 6.22 8.93 -1.87
C PRO A 52 6.10 9.52 -0.47
N SER A 53 5.05 10.28 -0.18
CA SER A 53 4.86 10.93 1.12
C SER A 53 4.68 9.89 2.21
N VAL A 54 5.42 10.08 3.30
CA VAL A 54 5.24 9.35 4.56
C VAL A 54 4.47 10.23 5.53
N VAL A 55 3.39 9.69 6.09
CA VAL A 55 2.48 10.40 6.99
C VAL A 55 2.47 9.70 8.34
N TYR A 56 2.57 10.47 9.40
CA TYR A 56 2.37 9.96 10.76
C TYR A 56 0.89 10.03 11.12
N VAL A 57 0.32 8.89 11.50
CA VAL A 57 -1.04 8.76 12.04
C VAL A 57 -0.90 8.53 13.54
N PRO A 58 -1.40 9.45 14.38
CA PRO A 58 -1.27 9.32 15.84
C PRO A 58 -2.16 8.22 16.40
N ALA A 59 -1.74 7.64 17.53
CA ALA A 59 -2.59 6.79 18.35
C ALA A 59 -3.85 7.54 18.80
N LYS A 60 -4.95 6.81 18.97
CA LYS A 60 -6.23 7.43 19.32
C LYS A 60 -7.14 6.49 20.11
N ASP A 61 -7.77 7.02 21.15
CA ASP A 61 -8.86 6.35 21.86
C ASP A 61 -10.19 6.62 21.16
N HIS A 62 -11.05 5.61 21.14
CA HIS A 62 -12.35 5.65 20.47
C HIS A 62 -13.46 5.32 21.44
N PRO A 63 -14.60 6.04 21.40
CA PRO A 63 -15.78 5.71 22.19
C PRO A 63 -16.28 4.28 21.89
N GLU A 64 -16.89 3.65 22.89
CA GLU A 64 -17.55 2.36 22.70
C GLU A 64 -18.61 2.43 21.59
N GLY A 65 -18.69 1.40 20.78
CA GLY A 65 -19.63 1.32 19.64
C GLY A 65 -19.24 2.18 18.43
N SER A 66 -18.08 2.83 18.45
CA SER A 66 -17.56 3.56 17.29
C SER A 66 -17.43 2.66 16.08
N LEU A 67 -17.56 3.25 14.90
CA LEU A 67 -17.34 2.57 13.62
C LEU A 67 -16.11 3.18 12.93
N ARG A 68 -15.26 2.32 12.39
CA ARG A 68 -14.13 2.71 11.54
C ARG A 68 -14.57 2.74 10.09
N PRO A 69 -14.47 3.88 9.40
CA PRO A 69 -14.69 3.92 7.97
C PRO A 69 -13.59 3.17 7.23
N VAL A 70 -13.96 2.49 6.16
CA VAL A 70 -13.06 1.81 5.23
C VAL A 70 -13.16 2.52 3.90
N PHE A 71 -12.02 3.02 3.42
CA PHE A 71 -11.97 3.82 2.20
C PHE A 71 -11.29 3.04 1.08
N TYR A 72 -11.65 3.39 -0.14
CA TYR A 72 -10.86 3.05 -1.30
C TYR A 72 -9.77 4.12 -1.45
N SER A 73 -8.58 3.79 -1.03
CA SER A 73 -7.44 4.66 -1.25
C SER A 73 -6.62 4.09 -2.39
N THR A 74 -6.65 4.74 -3.53
CA THR A 74 -5.71 4.47 -4.57
C THR A 74 -4.65 5.53 -4.56
N VAL A 75 -3.49 5.13 -4.91
CA VAL A 75 -2.30 5.94 -5.04
C VAL A 75 -1.79 5.95 -6.47
N ALA A 76 -2.39 5.17 -7.35
CA ALA A 76 -2.07 5.16 -8.76
C ALA A 76 -2.56 6.46 -9.42
N LEU A 77 -1.66 7.17 -10.10
CA LEU A 77 -1.97 8.44 -10.77
C LEU A 77 -2.95 8.31 -11.95
N ASP A 78 -3.18 7.10 -12.44
CA ASP A 78 -4.08 6.78 -13.53
C ASP A 78 -5.49 6.41 -13.05
N TYR A 79 -5.71 6.34 -11.74
CA TYR A 79 -6.97 5.95 -11.16
C TYR A 79 -8.00 7.10 -11.20
N LYS A 80 -9.16 6.82 -11.74
CA LYS A 80 -10.30 7.75 -11.67
C LYS A 80 -11.00 7.59 -10.33
N PRO A 81 -11.08 8.63 -9.49
CA PRO A 81 -11.72 8.54 -8.18
C PRO A 81 -13.22 8.29 -8.34
N GLN A 82 -13.64 7.06 -8.20
CA GLN A 82 -15.06 6.68 -8.22
C GLN A 82 -15.69 6.79 -6.83
N TRP A 83 -14.89 6.74 -5.78
CA TRP A 83 -15.31 6.60 -4.39
C TRP A 83 -14.85 7.76 -3.51
N GLY A 84 -14.71 8.94 -4.08
CA GLY A 84 -14.37 10.13 -3.32
C GLY A 84 -12.91 10.23 -2.88
N ALA A 85 -11.99 9.48 -3.49
CA ALA A 85 -10.59 9.87 -3.43
C ALA A 85 -10.45 11.24 -4.10
N SER A 86 -9.67 12.14 -3.51
CA SER A 86 -9.45 13.47 -4.09
C SER A 86 -8.77 13.34 -5.46
N GLU A 87 -8.89 14.37 -6.30
CA GLU A 87 -8.18 14.42 -7.59
C GLU A 87 -6.65 14.29 -7.46
N THR A 88 -6.13 14.49 -6.25
CA THR A 88 -4.73 14.31 -5.89
C THR A 88 -4.40 12.87 -5.52
N HIS A 89 -5.30 11.93 -5.72
CA HIS A 89 -5.16 10.51 -5.36
C HIS A 89 -4.90 10.26 -3.88
N ARG A 90 -5.15 11.23 -3.05
CA ARG A 90 -4.95 11.16 -1.60
C ARG A 90 -6.29 11.07 -0.89
N LEU A 91 -6.37 10.15 0.08
CA LEU A 91 -7.49 10.08 0.99
C LEU A 91 -7.65 11.41 1.73
N ASN A 92 -8.86 11.97 1.75
CA ASN A 92 -9.19 13.16 2.54
C ASN A 92 -10.23 12.81 3.60
N THR A 93 -9.81 12.78 4.86
CA THR A 93 -10.66 12.40 5.99
C THR A 93 -10.08 12.96 7.30
N LYS A 94 -10.95 13.33 8.23
CA LYS A 94 -10.58 13.73 9.61
C LYS A 94 -10.28 12.55 10.52
N ASP A 95 -10.58 11.33 10.09
CA ASP A 95 -10.48 10.16 10.96
C ASP A 95 -9.04 9.75 11.22
N ARG A 96 -8.11 10.10 10.33
CA ARG A 96 -6.69 9.70 10.40
C ARG A 96 -5.73 10.81 10.82
N GLY A 97 -6.27 11.93 11.31
CA GLY A 97 -5.44 13.05 11.77
C GLY A 97 -5.28 14.18 10.74
N PRO A 98 -4.58 15.25 11.12
CA PRO A 98 -4.61 16.52 10.40
C PRO A 98 -3.98 16.46 9.00
N THR A 99 -3.05 15.58 8.75
CA THR A 99 -2.40 15.43 7.44
C THR A 99 -3.37 14.93 6.38
N TYR A 100 -4.42 14.23 6.79
CA TYR A 100 -5.47 13.75 5.90
C TYR A 100 -6.65 14.72 5.77
N ASP A 101 -6.71 15.77 6.57
CA ASP A 101 -7.76 16.82 6.50
C ASP A 101 -7.27 17.99 5.62
N VAL A 102 -7.34 17.82 4.32
CA VAL A 102 -6.88 18.83 3.37
C VAL A 102 -8.01 19.80 3.04
N LYS A 103 -7.80 21.07 3.38
CA LYS A 103 -8.78 22.12 3.09
C LYS A 103 -9.01 22.32 1.59
N GLY A 104 -10.27 22.48 1.23
CA GLY A 104 -10.66 22.74 -0.17
C GLY A 104 -10.78 21.47 -1.04
N ILE A 105 -10.48 20.31 -0.49
CA ILE A 105 -10.67 19.02 -1.16
C ILE A 105 -11.90 18.32 -0.58
N PRO A 106 -12.80 17.76 -1.40
CA PRO A 106 -13.94 16.99 -0.91
C PRO A 106 -13.49 15.82 -0.03
N ALA A 107 -14.24 15.55 1.04
CA ALA A 107 -13.99 14.39 1.88
C ALA A 107 -14.20 13.08 1.09
N SER A 108 -13.32 12.11 1.31
CA SER A 108 -13.45 10.78 0.73
C SER A 108 -14.69 10.06 1.28
N ILE A 109 -15.36 9.31 0.42
CA ILE A 109 -16.58 8.57 0.77
C ILE A 109 -16.18 7.15 1.18
N PRO A 110 -16.58 6.67 2.39
CA PRO A 110 -16.31 5.31 2.81
C PRO A 110 -17.02 4.28 1.92
N LEU A 111 -16.34 3.19 1.61
CA LEU A 111 -16.96 2.00 1.00
C LEU A 111 -17.88 1.27 1.98
N GLY A 112 -17.60 1.39 3.26
CA GLY A 112 -18.35 0.78 4.35
C GLY A 112 -17.67 1.05 5.69
N TYR A 113 -18.14 0.36 6.70
CA TYR A 113 -17.70 0.53 8.08
C TYR A 113 -17.47 -0.83 8.73
N ILE A 114 -16.52 -0.86 9.66
CA ILE A 114 -16.28 -2.01 10.55
C ILE A 114 -16.33 -1.53 12.01
N PRO A 115 -16.58 -2.41 13.00
CA PRO A 115 -16.46 -2.05 14.39
C PRO A 115 -15.07 -1.48 14.69
N GLN A 116 -15.02 -0.36 15.40
CA GLN A 116 -13.76 0.22 15.86
C GLN A 116 -13.33 -0.42 17.17
N VAL A 117 -12.01 -0.52 17.38
CA VAL A 117 -11.44 -0.92 18.66
C VAL A 117 -11.37 0.28 19.60
N SER A 118 -11.26 0.05 20.92
CA SER A 118 -11.20 1.11 21.91
C SER A 118 -9.97 2.00 21.80
N HIS A 119 -8.87 1.44 21.28
CA HIS A 119 -7.61 2.12 21.06
C HIS A 119 -6.98 1.70 19.73
N THR A 120 -6.49 2.65 18.95
CA THR A 120 -5.69 2.41 17.75
C THR A 120 -4.28 2.90 17.97
N TYR A 121 -3.31 2.11 17.52
CA TYR A 121 -1.89 2.43 17.62
C TYR A 121 -1.47 3.51 16.62
N ALA A 122 -0.44 4.25 16.98
CA ALA A 122 0.21 5.17 16.07
C ALA A 122 0.99 4.39 15.00
N TYR A 123 0.99 4.91 13.76
CA TYR A 123 1.73 4.27 12.67
C TYR A 123 2.19 5.29 11.62
N PHE A 124 3.18 4.88 10.86
CA PHE A 124 3.54 5.55 9.62
C PHE A 124 2.74 4.96 8.47
N ASP A 125 2.12 5.83 7.71
CA ASP A 125 1.35 5.52 6.51
C ASP A 125 2.03 6.08 5.26
N GLY A 126 1.76 5.47 4.14
CA GLY A 126 2.20 5.89 2.82
C GLY A 126 1.17 5.43 1.79
N ASN A 127 1.60 4.97 0.65
CA ASN A 127 0.74 4.28 -0.30
C ASN A 127 0.05 3.08 0.34
N TYR A 128 0.83 2.35 1.13
CA TYR A 128 0.42 1.26 2.01
C TYR A 128 0.86 1.61 3.42
N GLY A 129 0.26 0.98 4.42
CA GLY A 129 0.74 1.13 5.80
C GLY A 129 2.18 0.61 5.93
N ILE A 130 3.01 1.28 6.73
CA ILE A 130 4.45 1.01 6.82
C ILE A 130 4.80 0.27 8.11
N MET A 131 4.66 0.94 9.24
CA MET A 131 5.07 0.43 10.55
C MET A 131 4.28 1.11 11.67
N ASN A 132 3.92 0.35 12.70
CA ASN A 132 3.31 0.93 13.90
C ASN A 132 4.29 1.06 15.08
N GLU A 133 3.85 1.69 16.16
CA GLU A 133 4.64 1.92 17.38
C GLU A 133 5.05 0.64 18.10
N HIS A 134 4.41 -0.49 17.82
CA HIS A 134 4.78 -1.81 18.31
C HIS A 134 5.74 -2.57 17.39
N GLN A 135 6.32 -1.89 16.39
CA GLN A 135 7.28 -2.43 15.44
C GLN A 135 6.69 -3.52 14.50
N LEU A 136 5.36 -3.56 14.35
CA LEU A 136 4.75 -4.31 13.26
C LEU A 136 5.00 -3.56 11.96
N SER A 137 5.67 -4.19 11.00
CA SER A 137 5.90 -3.65 9.65
C SER A 137 5.19 -4.50 8.62
N ILE A 138 4.69 -3.86 7.58
CA ILE A 138 4.00 -4.51 6.46
C ILE A 138 4.63 -4.05 5.15
N GLY A 139 4.97 -5.02 4.29
CA GLY A 139 5.33 -4.79 2.90
C GLY A 139 4.27 -5.45 2.01
N GLU A 140 3.90 -4.81 0.94
CA GLU A 140 2.92 -5.30 -0.03
C GLU A 140 3.62 -5.69 -1.34
N CYS A 141 3.14 -6.74 -1.97
CA CYS A 141 3.52 -7.11 -3.33
C CYS A 141 2.25 -7.46 -4.11
N THR A 142 1.97 -6.69 -5.15
CA THR A 142 0.78 -6.93 -5.97
C THR A 142 1.01 -8.09 -6.91
N ASP A 143 0.19 -9.13 -6.77
CA ASP A 143 0.16 -10.30 -7.64
C ASP A 143 -1.08 -10.33 -8.51
N LYS A 144 -0.93 -10.87 -9.73
CA LYS A 144 -2.08 -11.13 -10.61
C LYS A 144 -2.76 -12.44 -10.21
N ALA A 145 -3.97 -12.36 -9.68
CA ALA A 145 -4.79 -13.52 -9.36
C ALA A 145 -5.80 -13.82 -10.48
N LYS A 146 -6.24 -15.09 -10.57
CA LYS A 146 -7.34 -15.49 -11.49
C LYS A 146 -8.67 -14.86 -11.11
N VAL A 147 -8.86 -14.59 -9.83
CA VAL A 147 -10.04 -13.89 -9.27
C VAL A 147 -9.54 -12.57 -8.73
N HIS A 148 -10.06 -11.49 -9.27
CA HIS A 148 -9.69 -10.13 -8.91
C HIS A 148 -10.97 -9.30 -8.70
N PRO A 149 -11.66 -9.49 -7.55
CA PRO A 149 -12.88 -8.77 -7.28
C PRO A 149 -12.57 -7.31 -6.98
N GLU A 150 -13.17 -6.41 -7.75
CA GLU A 150 -13.11 -4.98 -7.45
C GLU A 150 -13.86 -4.65 -6.15
N PRO A 151 -13.43 -3.65 -5.39
CA PRO A 151 -14.18 -3.13 -4.26
C PRO A 151 -15.58 -2.69 -4.68
N GLU A 152 -16.55 -2.93 -3.80
CA GLU A 152 -17.95 -2.59 -4.02
C GLU A 152 -18.56 -2.10 -2.70
N PRO A 153 -19.13 -0.87 -2.66
CA PRO A 153 -19.72 -0.33 -1.44
C PRO A 153 -20.72 -1.27 -0.78
N GLY A 154 -20.59 -1.45 0.53
CA GLY A 154 -21.45 -2.29 1.33
C GLY A 154 -21.28 -3.80 1.17
N LYS A 155 -20.44 -4.26 0.23
CA LYS A 155 -20.19 -5.69 -0.02
C LYS A 155 -18.73 -6.09 0.11
N ARG A 156 -17.88 -5.55 -0.77
CA ARG A 156 -16.44 -5.79 -0.80
C ARG A 156 -15.73 -4.49 -0.49
N ILE A 157 -15.59 -4.19 0.79
CA ILE A 157 -15.13 -2.89 1.26
C ILE A 157 -13.62 -2.80 1.45
N PHE A 158 -12.90 -3.94 1.47
CA PHE A 158 -11.47 -3.93 1.69
C PHE A 158 -10.68 -3.94 0.39
N TYR A 159 -9.68 -3.09 0.36
CA TYR A 159 -8.56 -3.09 -0.57
C TYR A 159 -7.26 -3.39 0.20
N SER A 160 -6.20 -3.84 -0.48
CA SER A 160 -4.95 -4.29 0.17
C SER A 160 -4.38 -3.28 1.15
N SER A 161 -4.33 -2.01 0.77
CA SER A 161 -3.81 -0.93 1.62
C SER A 161 -4.64 -0.71 2.89
N GLU A 162 -5.97 -0.90 2.84
CA GLU A 162 -6.81 -0.80 4.04
C GLU A 162 -6.65 -1.99 4.97
N LEU A 163 -6.40 -3.19 4.44
CA LEU A 163 -6.07 -4.35 5.27
C LEU A 163 -4.78 -4.11 6.05
N SER A 164 -3.75 -3.58 5.39
CA SER A 164 -2.49 -3.19 6.04
C SER A 164 -2.71 -2.18 7.15
N ARG A 165 -3.50 -1.14 6.91
CA ARG A 165 -3.79 -0.10 7.91
C ARG A 165 -4.57 -0.65 9.10
N VAL A 166 -5.57 -1.51 8.87
CA VAL A 166 -6.32 -2.16 9.96
C VAL A 166 -5.41 -3.01 10.84
N ALA A 167 -4.45 -3.73 10.25
CA ALA A 167 -3.47 -4.49 11.02
C ALA A 167 -2.56 -3.57 11.84
N LEU A 168 -2.03 -2.50 11.26
CA LEU A 168 -1.17 -1.54 11.96
C LEU A 168 -1.89 -0.81 13.10
N GLU A 169 -3.17 -0.53 12.94
CA GLU A 169 -4.00 0.11 13.96
C GLU A 169 -4.28 -0.78 15.17
N ARG A 170 -4.20 -2.13 15.06
CA ARG A 170 -4.80 -3.07 16.01
C ARG A 170 -3.89 -4.18 16.53
N CYS A 171 -2.75 -4.42 15.89
CA CYS A 171 -1.86 -5.54 16.22
C CYS A 171 -0.49 -5.10 16.73
#